data_0a06313cbb0138269d57e345b6c20993
#
_entry.id   0a06313cbb0138269d57e345b6c20993
#
_cell.length_a   1.000
_cell.length_b   1.000
_cell.length_c   1.000
_cell.angle_alpha   90.00
_cell.angle_beta   90.00
_cell.angle_gamma   90.00
#
_symmetry.space_group_name_H-M   'P 1'
#
loop_
_entity.id
_entity.type
_entity.pdbx_description
1 polymer ?
#
loop_
_entity_poly.entity_id
_entity_poly.type
_entity_poly.pdbx_seq_one_letter_code
_entity_poly.pdbx_strand_id
1 'polypeptide(L)'
;MYKVIMAPTEGSDSERVAISVAVKLAQRFDADLRLVRVETTPLVIETVARPPVLMITERTLLDEHLARLHKLEALGTECRALGAIRVDTALEKGPVAPTLRDYARKFDVDLIVMSSHARGGVKRMTLGSVTDYIIRHTNIPVLVVKPPVSFIGATPWETFGEILVPLDGSVLAEQILPEVAVLASHLNLPVKLLHVLTPVTYSQKEIMQPGLPWWDTDIATANAYLDRCASYLTEEGLTVSKEVVLSDNIATAILDCSARTGAYLIAIATRGNGGMSRLLFGSVADEITRNSPTSLLVFHPKRVAVTDETPVRSEAQVPVGT
;
A
#
# COMPACT_ATOMS: atom_id res chain seq x y z
N MET A 1 -2.79 9.69 -12.62
CA MET A 1 -3.40 10.75 -11.79
C MET A 1 -4.66 10.17 -11.17
N TYR A 2 -4.83 10.24 -9.85
CA TYR A 2 -5.99 9.70 -9.15
C TYR A 2 -7.22 10.58 -9.41
N LYS A 3 -8.30 9.99 -9.91
CA LYS A 3 -9.59 10.66 -10.18
C LYS A 3 -10.67 10.27 -9.18
N VAL A 4 -10.60 9.04 -8.66
CA VAL A 4 -11.56 8.51 -7.69
C VAL A 4 -10.81 7.91 -6.51
N ILE A 5 -11.01 8.50 -5.34
CA ILE A 5 -10.41 8.05 -4.08
C ILE A 5 -11.50 7.44 -3.20
N MET A 6 -11.32 6.23 -2.73
CA MET A 6 -12.25 5.57 -1.80
C MET A 6 -11.70 5.58 -0.38
N ALA A 7 -12.52 5.98 0.57
CA ALA A 7 -12.24 5.87 2.00
C ALA A 7 -13.33 5.02 2.67
N PRO A 8 -13.05 3.74 2.96
CA PRO A 8 -13.94 2.91 3.76
C PRO A 8 -14.08 3.43 5.18
N THR A 9 -15.30 3.38 5.74
CA THR A 9 -15.55 3.86 7.10
C THR A 9 -16.56 2.99 7.85
N GLU A 10 -16.33 2.78 9.15
CA GLU A 10 -17.31 2.23 10.10
C GLU A 10 -17.90 3.34 10.98
N GLY A 11 -17.36 4.57 10.88
CA GLY A 11 -17.73 5.73 11.68
C GLY A 11 -17.02 5.76 13.06
N SER A 12 -15.84 5.15 13.16
CA SER A 12 -15.01 5.18 14.37
C SER A 12 -14.06 6.38 14.39
N ASP A 13 -13.67 6.85 15.58
CA ASP A 13 -12.71 7.96 15.71
C ASP A 13 -11.32 7.60 15.18
N SER A 14 -10.95 6.32 15.23
CA SER A 14 -9.65 5.84 14.72
C SER A 14 -9.48 6.02 13.20
N GLU A 15 -10.57 6.18 12.46
CA GLU A 15 -10.56 6.39 11.00
C GLU A 15 -10.45 7.86 10.63
N ARG A 16 -10.71 8.78 11.55
CA ARG A 16 -10.71 10.24 11.25
C ARG A 16 -9.42 10.72 10.61
N VAL A 17 -8.27 10.18 11.03
CA VAL A 17 -6.98 10.54 10.43
C VAL A 17 -6.92 10.07 8.97
N ALA A 18 -7.33 8.84 8.68
CA ALA A 18 -7.36 8.31 7.31
C ALA A 18 -8.33 9.10 6.42
N ILE A 19 -9.50 9.46 6.94
CA ILE A 19 -10.49 10.28 6.22
C ILE A 19 -9.93 11.67 5.95
N SER A 20 -9.26 12.31 6.92
CA SER A 20 -8.62 13.62 6.72
C SER A 20 -7.54 13.55 5.64
N VAL A 21 -6.75 12.46 5.61
CA VAL A 21 -5.77 12.19 4.55
C VAL A 21 -6.48 12.05 3.20
N ALA A 22 -7.56 11.27 3.11
CA ALA A 22 -8.33 11.08 1.89
C ALA A 22 -8.92 12.40 1.36
N VAL A 23 -9.46 13.26 2.24
CA VAL A 23 -9.96 14.60 1.89
C VAL A 23 -8.85 15.45 1.27
N LYS A 24 -7.69 15.50 1.90
CA LYS A 24 -6.56 16.30 1.41
C LYS A 24 -6.02 15.77 0.07
N LEU A 25 -5.94 14.46 -0.08
CA LEU A 25 -5.58 13.86 -1.37
C LEU A 25 -6.62 14.19 -2.43
N ALA A 26 -7.91 14.07 -2.12
CA ALA A 26 -8.97 14.45 -3.05
C ALA A 26 -8.86 15.92 -3.50
N GLN A 27 -8.53 16.83 -2.59
CA GLN A 27 -8.24 18.24 -2.91
C GLN A 27 -7.03 18.39 -3.83
N ARG A 28 -5.91 17.75 -3.50
CA ARG A 28 -4.65 17.88 -4.25
C ARG A 28 -4.73 17.29 -5.66
N PHE A 29 -5.53 16.25 -5.84
CA PHE A 29 -5.71 15.56 -7.12
C PHE A 29 -6.94 16.07 -7.92
N ASP A 30 -7.75 16.94 -7.34
CA ASP A 30 -9.10 17.29 -7.86
C ASP A 30 -9.94 16.03 -8.11
N ALA A 31 -9.90 15.09 -7.17
CA ALA A 31 -10.51 13.76 -7.26
C ALA A 31 -11.88 13.72 -6.56
N ASP A 32 -12.72 12.79 -6.99
CA ASP A 32 -13.94 12.42 -6.30
C ASP A 32 -13.60 11.59 -5.06
N LEU A 33 -14.13 11.96 -3.91
CA LEU A 33 -14.02 11.19 -2.68
C LEU A 33 -15.26 10.35 -2.47
N ARG A 34 -15.09 9.01 -2.36
CA ARG A 34 -16.15 8.07 -2.05
C ARG A 34 -16.01 7.53 -0.64
N LEU A 35 -16.93 7.91 0.24
CA LEU A 35 -17.03 7.37 1.59
C LEU A 35 -17.94 6.14 1.55
N VAL A 36 -17.38 4.97 1.82
CA VAL A 36 -18.11 3.71 1.69
C VAL A 36 -18.20 3.02 3.04
N ARG A 37 -19.44 2.75 3.47
CA ARG A 37 -19.74 1.96 4.65
C ARG A 37 -20.42 0.67 4.23
N VAL A 38 -20.06 -0.45 4.86
CA VAL A 38 -20.69 -1.73 4.62
C VAL A 38 -21.43 -2.20 5.87
N GLU A 39 -22.71 -2.56 5.70
CA GLU A 39 -23.51 -3.20 6.72
C GLU A 39 -23.45 -4.71 6.57
N THR A 40 -23.07 -5.40 7.63
CA THR A 40 -23.23 -6.85 7.70
C THR A 40 -24.67 -7.16 8.10
N THR A 41 -25.38 -7.90 7.27
CA THR A 41 -26.69 -8.44 7.67
C THR A 41 -26.47 -9.37 8.86
N PRO A 42 -27.15 -9.18 10.00
CA PRO A 42 -27.08 -10.14 11.08
C PRO A 42 -27.51 -11.50 10.51
N LEU A 43 -26.70 -12.55 10.68
CA LEU A 43 -27.15 -13.92 10.46
C LEU A 43 -28.25 -14.17 11.50
N VAL A 44 -29.51 -14.19 11.04
CA VAL A 44 -30.61 -14.75 11.83
C VAL A 44 -30.37 -16.26 11.84
N ILE A 45 -29.63 -16.73 12.84
CA ILE A 45 -29.56 -18.17 13.10
C ILE A 45 -30.91 -18.53 13.71
N GLU A 46 -31.80 -19.10 12.90
CA GLU A 46 -32.95 -19.84 13.39
C GLU A 46 -32.45 -21.07 14.14
N THR A 47 -31.99 -20.89 15.37
CA THR A 47 -31.82 -22.01 16.29
C THR A 47 -33.19 -22.35 16.84
N VAL A 48 -33.71 -23.47 16.37
CA VAL A 48 -34.88 -24.14 16.89
C VAL A 48 -34.58 -24.67 18.31
N ALA A 49 -34.48 -23.82 19.32
CA ALA A 49 -34.53 -24.20 20.74
C ALA A 49 -34.56 -22.97 21.68
N ARG A 50 -35.76 -22.64 22.15
CA ARG A 50 -36.17 -21.86 23.34
C ARG A 50 -36.00 -20.32 23.30
N PRO A 51 -37.12 -19.57 23.57
CA PRO A 51 -37.12 -18.11 23.76
C PRO A 51 -36.58 -17.74 25.16
N PRO A 52 -36.07 -16.45 25.34
CA PRO A 52 -36.47 -15.32 24.54
C PRO A 52 -35.32 -14.85 23.63
N VAL A 53 -35.48 -15.09 22.36
CA VAL A 53 -34.72 -14.34 21.35
C VAL A 53 -35.23 -12.91 21.43
N LEU A 54 -34.36 -11.94 21.65
CA LEU A 54 -34.65 -10.55 21.37
C LEU A 54 -35.19 -10.49 19.94
N MET A 55 -36.50 -10.27 19.79
CA MET A 55 -37.09 -9.97 18.48
C MET A 55 -36.51 -8.61 18.06
N ILE A 56 -35.46 -8.63 17.27
CA ILE A 56 -35.02 -7.45 16.52
C ILE A 56 -36.17 -7.25 15.51
N THR A 57 -37.06 -6.31 15.83
CA THR A 57 -38.16 -5.99 14.94
C THR A 57 -37.62 -5.37 13.66
N GLU A 58 -38.33 -5.57 12.53
CA GLU A 58 -38.01 -4.88 11.25
C GLU A 58 -37.84 -3.38 11.45
N ARG A 59 -38.63 -2.81 12.37
CA ARG A 59 -38.52 -1.39 12.74
C ARG A 59 -37.16 -1.05 13.36
N THR A 60 -36.64 -1.87 14.26
CA THR A 60 -35.29 -1.64 14.86
C THR A 60 -34.20 -1.73 13.81
N LEU A 61 -34.30 -2.68 12.86
CA LEU A 61 -33.36 -2.78 11.75
C LEU A 61 -33.41 -1.57 10.83
N LEU A 62 -34.62 -1.07 10.56
CA LEU A 62 -34.80 0.13 9.75
C LEU A 62 -34.24 1.39 10.47
N ASP A 63 -34.52 1.55 11.75
CA ASP A 63 -34.04 2.68 12.55
C ASP A 63 -32.51 2.68 12.63
N GLU A 64 -31.89 1.51 12.80
CA GLU A 64 -30.43 1.38 12.76
C GLU A 64 -29.85 1.70 11.38
N HIS A 65 -30.48 1.23 10.30
CA HIS A 65 -30.06 1.53 8.94
C HIS A 65 -30.11 3.04 8.67
N LEU A 66 -31.21 3.70 9.00
CA LEU A 66 -31.36 5.15 8.86
C LEU A 66 -30.35 5.91 9.70
N ALA A 67 -30.09 5.48 10.93
CA ALA A 67 -29.07 6.11 11.78
C ALA A 67 -27.65 5.99 11.20
N ARG A 68 -27.32 4.86 10.56
CA ARG A 68 -26.02 4.67 9.88
C ARG A 68 -25.92 5.55 8.63
N LEU A 69 -27.00 5.65 7.85
CA LEU A 69 -27.06 6.51 6.67
C LEU A 69 -26.87 7.98 7.06
N HIS A 70 -27.62 8.48 8.06
CA HIS A 70 -27.48 9.87 8.54
C HIS A 70 -26.06 10.18 9.04
N LYS A 71 -25.42 9.23 9.76
CA LYS A 71 -24.03 9.41 10.20
C LYS A 71 -23.06 9.49 9.03
N LEU A 72 -23.27 8.69 8.00
CA LEU A 72 -22.43 8.68 6.80
C LEU A 72 -22.60 9.97 6.00
N GLU A 73 -23.83 10.47 5.85
CA GLU A 73 -24.14 11.75 5.19
C GLU A 73 -23.54 12.94 5.97
N ALA A 74 -23.62 12.92 7.31
CA ALA A 74 -23.00 13.92 8.17
C ALA A 74 -21.48 13.95 7.97
N LEU A 75 -20.85 12.77 7.90
CA LEU A 75 -19.42 12.65 7.61
C LEU A 75 -19.08 13.20 6.21
N GLY A 76 -19.90 12.92 5.20
CA GLY A 76 -19.76 13.49 3.86
C GLY A 76 -19.82 15.02 3.88
N THR A 77 -20.72 15.58 4.67
CA THR A 77 -20.83 17.03 4.87
C THR A 77 -19.61 17.63 5.56
N GLU A 78 -19.08 16.93 6.59
CA GLU A 78 -17.83 17.30 7.26
C GLU A 78 -16.65 17.28 6.27
N CYS A 79 -16.54 16.27 5.42
CA CYS A 79 -15.48 16.18 4.41
C CYS A 79 -15.56 17.33 3.37
N ARG A 80 -16.77 17.76 2.97
CA ARG A 80 -16.95 18.93 2.09
C ARG A 80 -16.53 20.21 2.81
N ALA A 81 -16.86 20.36 4.08
CA ALA A 81 -16.44 21.52 4.89
C ALA A 81 -14.92 21.57 5.09
N LEU A 82 -14.25 20.41 5.12
CA LEU A 82 -12.80 20.31 5.15
C LEU A 82 -12.15 20.55 3.77
N GLY A 83 -12.95 20.72 2.71
CA GLY A 83 -12.56 21.16 1.39
C GLY A 83 -12.52 20.08 0.31
N ALA A 84 -13.04 18.88 0.53
CA ALA A 84 -13.26 17.93 -0.57
C ALA A 84 -14.37 18.48 -1.49
N ILE A 85 -14.05 18.65 -2.78
CA ILE A 85 -14.95 19.31 -3.73
C ILE A 85 -16.15 18.40 -4.06
N ARG A 86 -15.89 17.13 -4.33
CA ARG A 86 -16.90 16.13 -4.68
C ARG A 86 -16.83 14.98 -3.70
N VAL A 87 -17.89 14.77 -2.94
CA VAL A 87 -18.01 13.70 -1.94
C VAL A 87 -19.29 12.92 -2.16
N ASP A 88 -19.15 11.66 -2.50
CA ASP A 88 -20.23 10.68 -2.56
C ASP A 88 -20.18 9.76 -1.33
N THR A 89 -21.36 9.42 -0.84
CA THR A 89 -21.53 8.48 0.28
C THR A 89 -22.25 7.24 -0.20
N ALA A 90 -21.81 6.05 0.19
CA ALA A 90 -22.44 4.78 -0.14
C ALA A 90 -22.56 3.88 1.10
N LEU A 91 -23.76 3.37 1.32
CA LEU A 91 -24.06 2.37 2.34
C LEU A 91 -24.39 1.05 1.64
N GLU A 92 -23.42 0.15 1.61
CA GLU A 92 -23.50 -1.14 0.93
C GLU A 92 -23.88 -2.27 1.93
N LYS A 93 -24.39 -3.39 1.42
CA LYS A 93 -24.75 -4.55 2.24
C LYS A 93 -23.95 -5.78 1.85
N GLY A 94 -23.42 -6.49 2.83
CA GLY A 94 -22.71 -7.74 2.59
C GLY A 94 -21.50 -7.99 3.50
N PRO A 95 -20.64 -8.96 3.16
CA PRO A 95 -19.37 -9.17 3.84
C PRO A 95 -18.44 -7.98 3.60
N VAL A 96 -17.92 -7.35 4.66
CA VAL A 96 -17.25 -6.03 4.57
C VAL A 96 -16.16 -5.99 3.51
N ALA A 97 -15.14 -6.83 3.62
CA ALA A 97 -13.97 -6.74 2.77
C ALA A 97 -14.23 -7.10 1.28
N PRO A 98 -14.97 -8.19 0.95
CA PRO A 98 -15.37 -8.46 -0.42
C PRO A 98 -16.22 -7.35 -1.04
N THR A 99 -17.19 -6.82 -0.29
CA THR A 99 -18.08 -5.75 -0.77
C THR A 99 -17.28 -4.47 -1.09
N LEU A 100 -16.33 -4.07 -0.24
CA LEU A 100 -15.46 -2.92 -0.51
C LEU A 100 -14.59 -3.13 -1.76
N ARG A 101 -14.01 -4.32 -1.93
CA ARG A 101 -13.25 -4.66 -3.14
C ARG A 101 -14.10 -4.54 -4.40
N ASP A 102 -15.30 -5.11 -4.38
CA ASP A 102 -16.19 -5.14 -5.54
C ASP A 102 -16.74 -3.74 -5.85
N TYR A 103 -17.03 -2.95 -4.81
CA TYR A 103 -17.36 -1.53 -4.94
C TYR A 103 -16.23 -0.75 -5.62
N ALA A 104 -14.99 -0.93 -5.15
CA ALA A 104 -13.83 -0.24 -5.71
C ALA A 104 -13.64 -0.55 -7.21
N ARG A 105 -13.87 -1.80 -7.62
CA ARG A 105 -13.84 -2.19 -9.04
C ARG A 105 -14.99 -1.60 -9.85
N LYS A 106 -16.21 -1.62 -9.30
CA LYS A 106 -17.43 -1.13 -9.97
C LYS A 106 -17.37 0.37 -10.28
N PHE A 107 -16.70 1.13 -9.43
CA PHE A 107 -16.63 2.58 -9.53
C PHE A 107 -15.26 3.10 -9.96
N ASP A 108 -14.43 2.23 -10.56
CA ASP A 108 -13.11 2.58 -11.10
C ASP A 108 -12.25 3.40 -10.12
N VAL A 109 -12.20 2.93 -8.86
CA VAL A 109 -11.40 3.57 -7.81
C VAL A 109 -9.91 3.47 -8.15
N ASP A 110 -9.22 4.60 -8.10
CA ASP A 110 -7.77 4.70 -8.39
C ASP A 110 -6.90 4.57 -7.14
N LEU A 111 -7.42 4.94 -5.98
CA LEU A 111 -6.71 4.87 -4.70
C LEU A 111 -7.67 4.51 -3.57
N ILE A 112 -7.29 3.57 -2.72
CA ILE A 112 -8.03 3.25 -1.49
C ILE A 112 -7.23 3.81 -0.31
N VAL A 113 -7.86 4.66 0.51
CA VAL A 113 -7.26 5.24 1.72
C VAL A 113 -7.97 4.68 2.94
N MET A 114 -7.25 3.98 3.80
CA MET A 114 -7.86 3.37 4.97
C MET A 114 -6.92 3.35 6.18
N SER A 115 -7.50 3.28 7.37
CA SER A 115 -6.72 3.13 8.61
C SER A 115 -6.23 1.69 8.76
N SER A 116 -5.14 1.51 9.51
CA SER A 116 -4.65 0.17 9.84
C SER A 116 -5.61 -0.60 10.76
N HIS A 117 -6.43 0.09 11.57
CA HIS A 117 -7.36 -0.50 12.53
C HIS A 117 -8.66 0.28 12.61
N ALA A 118 -9.80 -0.44 12.61
CA ALA A 118 -11.12 0.15 12.82
C ALA A 118 -11.62 0.00 14.27
N ARG A 119 -11.22 -1.02 15.04
CA ARG A 119 -11.78 -1.32 16.37
C ARG A 119 -10.72 -1.65 17.41
N GLY A 120 -10.78 -0.88 18.54
CA GLY A 120 -10.32 -1.30 19.86
C GLY A 120 -8.83 -1.38 20.13
N GLY A 121 -8.35 -0.41 20.79
CA GLY A 121 -7.24 -0.17 21.73
C GLY A 121 -6.22 -1.25 22.12
N VAL A 122 -6.15 -2.39 21.47
CA VAL A 122 -5.24 -3.47 21.84
C VAL A 122 -4.18 -3.67 20.76
N LYS A 123 -2.95 -3.33 21.11
CA LYS A 123 -1.69 -3.48 20.34
C LYS A 123 -1.61 -2.71 19.02
N ARG A 124 -0.86 -1.63 19.03
CA ARG A 124 -0.54 -0.67 17.96
C ARG A 124 0.15 -1.26 16.70
N MET A 125 0.30 -2.58 16.59
CA MET A 125 1.18 -3.21 15.60
C MET A 125 0.52 -4.28 14.73
N THR A 126 -0.82 -4.42 14.70
CA THR A 126 -1.46 -5.43 13.84
C THR A 126 -2.32 -4.78 12.77
N LEU A 127 -2.16 -5.24 11.54
CA LEU A 127 -3.01 -4.84 10.42
C LEU A 127 -4.43 -5.38 10.61
N GLY A 128 -5.45 -4.55 10.40
CA GLY A 128 -6.86 -4.98 10.47
C GLY A 128 -7.21 -6.00 9.39
N SER A 129 -8.10 -6.94 9.68
CA SER A 129 -8.49 -8.01 8.74
C SER A 129 -9.06 -7.49 7.43
N VAL A 130 -9.80 -6.39 7.44
CA VAL A 130 -10.34 -5.74 6.23
C VAL A 130 -9.21 -5.15 5.41
N THR A 131 -8.29 -4.43 6.03
CA THR A 131 -7.12 -3.83 5.38
C THR A 131 -6.23 -4.91 4.77
N ASP A 132 -5.93 -5.99 5.52
CA ASP A 132 -5.14 -7.13 5.02
C ASP A 132 -5.81 -7.79 3.80
N TYR A 133 -7.13 -7.99 3.86
CA TYR A 133 -7.88 -8.54 2.73
C TYR A 133 -7.82 -7.63 1.49
N ILE A 134 -8.07 -6.35 1.64
CA ILE A 134 -8.06 -5.38 0.52
C ILE A 134 -6.69 -5.36 -0.14
N ILE A 135 -5.61 -5.24 0.63
CA ILE A 135 -4.24 -5.24 0.11
C ILE A 135 -3.96 -6.50 -0.71
N ARG A 136 -4.43 -7.68 -0.27
CA ARG A 136 -4.16 -8.95 -0.96
C ARG A 136 -5.04 -9.23 -2.17
N HIS A 137 -6.21 -8.60 -2.27
CA HIS A 137 -7.23 -8.95 -3.26
C HIS A 137 -7.59 -7.82 -4.24
N THR A 138 -6.81 -6.74 -4.24
CA THR A 138 -6.97 -5.65 -5.22
C THR A 138 -5.64 -5.35 -5.92
N ASN A 139 -5.71 -4.81 -7.14
CA ASN A 139 -4.57 -4.22 -7.84
C ASN A 139 -4.59 -2.69 -7.74
N ILE A 140 -5.54 -2.13 -7.00
CA ILE A 140 -5.63 -0.70 -6.74
C ILE A 140 -4.63 -0.37 -5.64
N PRO A 141 -3.83 0.70 -5.75
CA PRO A 141 -2.97 1.16 -4.67
C PRO A 141 -3.75 1.39 -3.38
N VAL A 142 -3.20 0.94 -2.26
CA VAL A 142 -3.82 1.09 -0.94
C VAL A 142 -2.91 1.92 -0.04
N LEU A 143 -3.37 3.10 0.34
CA LEU A 143 -2.72 3.93 1.33
C LEU A 143 -3.23 3.56 2.73
N VAL A 144 -2.41 2.85 3.48
CA VAL A 144 -2.68 2.50 4.88
C VAL A 144 -2.16 3.62 5.77
N VAL A 145 -3.07 4.40 6.29
CA VAL A 145 -2.75 5.51 7.18
C VAL A 145 -2.56 4.99 8.60
N LYS A 146 -1.40 5.27 9.16
CA LYS A 146 -1.10 5.01 10.57
C LYS A 146 -1.09 6.33 11.31
N PRO A 147 -1.87 6.46 12.39
CA PRO A 147 -1.87 7.71 13.16
C PRO A 147 -0.49 7.92 13.77
N PRO A 148 0.10 9.08 13.61
CA PRO A 148 1.33 9.44 14.31
C PRO A 148 1.07 9.47 15.80
N VAL A 149 2.11 9.15 16.59
CA VAL A 149 2.04 9.08 18.07
C VAL A 149 1.70 10.42 18.71
N SER A 150 1.78 11.54 17.95
CA SER A 150 1.53 12.90 18.44
C SER A 150 0.97 13.77 17.32
N PHE A 151 -0.34 13.78 17.12
CA PHE A 151 -0.94 14.70 16.15
C PHE A 151 -2.17 15.41 16.69
N ILE A 152 -2.06 16.73 16.84
CA ILE A 152 -3.16 17.67 17.02
C ILE A 152 -2.97 18.76 15.95
N GLY A 153 -3.76 18.72 14.87
CA GLY A 153 -4.02 19.90 14.05
C GLY A 153 -3.27 20.11 12.74
N ALA A 154 -2.24 19.32 12.38
CA ALA A 154 -1.56 19.43 11.08
C ALA A 154 -1.72 18.16 10.26
N THR A 155 -1.67 18.28 8.92
CA THR A 155 -1.64 17.08 8.06
C THR A 155 -0.26 16.43 8.16
N PRO A 156 -0.19 15.10 8.27
CA PRO A 156 1.08 14.39 8.49
C PRO A 156 2.19 14.74 7.48
N TRP A 157 1.86 14.94 6.22
CA TRP A 157 2.85 15.27 5.17
C TRP A 157 3.33 16.72 5.16
N GLU A 158 2.62 17.67 5.80
CA GLU A 158 3.10 19.06 5.90
C GLU A 158 4.25 19.20 6.90
N THR A 159 4.49 18.17 7.71
CA THR A 159 5.49 18.17 8.78
C THR A 159 6.63 17.19 8.52
N PHE A 160 6.53 16.24 7.58
CA PHE A 160 7.45 15.10 7.42
C PHE A 160 8.01 14.90 6.02
N GLY A 161 9.19 14.59 6.03
CA GLY A 161 10.39 14.44 5.29
C GLY A 161 10.28 13.85 3.90
N GLU A 162 9.94 12.61 3.69
CA GLU A 162 10.15 11.94 2.40
C GLU A 162 9.30 10.68 2.23
N ILE A 163 9.21 10.21 0.99
CA ILE A 163 8.68 8.89 0.67
C ILE A 163 9.85 7.92 0.54
N LEU A 164 9.94 6.93 1.41
CA LEU A 164 10.92 5.86 1.35
C LEU A 164 10.43 4.74 0.42
N VAL A 165 11.23 4.39 -0.58
CA VAL A 165 10.91 3.37 -1.58
C VAL A 165 11.96 2.26 -1.56
N PRO A 166 11.71 1.16 -0.84
CA PRO A 166 12.59 0.00 -0.90
C PRO A 166 12.39 -0.76 -2.23
N LEU A 167 13.53 -1.06 -2.89
CA LEU A 167 13.59 -1.75 -4.16
C LEU A 167 14.55 -2.95 -4.05
N ASP A 168 14.17 -4.10 -4.60
CA ASP A 168 14.93 -5.36 -4.54
C ASP A 168 15.63 -5.72 -5.86
N GLY A 169 15.64 -4.83 -6.84
CA GLY A 169 16.18 -5.06 -8.17
C GLY A 169 15.23 -5.74 -9.15
N SER A 170 14.01 -6.08 -8.71
CA SER A 170 13.03 -6.72 -9.58
C SER A 170 12.18 -5.72 -10.36
N VAL A 171 11.83 -6.08 -11.60
CA VAL A 171 10.86 -5.33 -12.41
C VAL A 171 9.49 -5.20 -11.70
N LEU A 172 9.15 -6.14 -10.85
CA LEU A 172 7.90 -6.09 -10.08
C LEU A 172 7.95 -5.00 -9.00
N ALA A 173 9.09 -4.85 -8.30
CA ALA A 173 9.27 -3.77 -7.33
C ALA A 173 9.26 -2.38 -8.01
N GLU A 174 9.83 -2.27 -9.20
CA GLU A 174 9.87 -1.01 -9.96
C GLU A 174 8.48 -0.50 -10.36
N GLN A 175 7.46 -1.38 -10.43
CA GLN A 175 6.09 -0.96 -10.77
C GLN A 175 5.46 0.00 -9.74
N ILE A 176 6.07 0.17 -8.55
CA ILE A 176 5.63 1.17 -7.58
C ILE A 176 6.05 2.59 -7.98
N LEU A 177 7.09 2.75 -8.80
CA LEU A 177 7.67 4.05 -9.11
C LEU A 177 6.70 5.04 -9.77
N PRO A 178 5.84 4.65 -10.73
CA PRO A 178 4.81 5.54 -11.27
C PRO A 178 3.83 6.05 -10.19
N GLU A 179 3.42 5.19 -9.25
CA GLU A 179 2.54 5.58 -8.14
C GLU A 179 3.24 6.56 -7.19
N VAL A 180 4.53 6.31 -6.92
CA VAL A 180 5.37 7.22 -6.12
C VAL A 180 5.52 8.55 -6.82
N ALA A 181 5.79 8.58 -8.13
CA ALA A 181 5.93 9.81 -8.90
C ALA A 181 4.66 10.67 -8.83
N VAL A 182 3.50 10.05 -9.05
CA VAL A 182 2.20 10.73 -8.95
C VAL A 182 1.98 11.30 -7.55
N LEU A 183 2.23 10.51 -6.50
CA LEU A 183 1.97 10.95 -5.13
C LEU A 183 2.98 12.02 -4.67
N ALA A 184 4.26 11.81 -4.93
CA ALA A 184 5.34 12.72 -4.55
C ALA A 184 5.20 14.10 -5.19
N SER A 185 4.87 14.17 -6.49
CA SER A 185 4.70 15.43 -7.20
C SER A 185 3.53 16.25 -6.64
N HIS A 186 2.39 15.61 -6.35
CA HIS A 186 1.20 16.32 -5.83
C HIS A 186 1.35 16.71 -4.35
N LEU A 187 2.13 15.97 -3.58
CA LEU A 187 2.39 16.29 -2.16
C LEU A 187 3.65 17.14 -1.97
N ASN A 188 4.43 17.37 -3.03
CA ASN A 188 5.72 18.06 -3.01
C ASN A 188 6.69 17.42 -2.01
N LEU A 189 6.79 16.08 -2.04
CA LEU A 189 7.65 15.30 -1.16
C LEU A 189 8.88 14.79 -1.90
N PRO A 190 10.08 14.85 -1.31
CA PRO A 190 11.24 14.17 -1.83
C PRO A 190 11.09 12.65 -1.72
N VAL A 191 11.82 11.93 -2.56
CA VAL A 191 11.82 10.47 -2.60
C VAL A 191 13.20 9.94 -2.21
N LYS A 192 13.21 8.91 -1.35
CA LYS A 192 14.42 8.17 -1.03
C LYS A 192 14.30 6.74 -1.52
N LEU A 193 15.17 6.35 -2.44
CA LEU A 193 15.31 4.98 -2.92
C LEU A 193 16.26 4.22 -1.99
N LEU A 194 15.85 3.03 -1.55
CA LEU A 194 16.64 2.18 -0.67
C LEU A 194 16.80 0.78 -1.29
N HIS A 195 18.04 0.31 -1.36
CA HIS A 195 18.33 -1.09 -1.67
C HIS A 195 19.04 -1.75 -0.50
N VAL A 196 18.54 -2.90 -0.05
CA VAL A 196 19.15 -3.65 1.05
C VAL A 196 19.85 -4.88 0.49
N LEU A 197 21.15 -4.95 0.65
CA LEU A 197 21.99 -6.12 0.32
C LEU A 197 22.08 -7.03 1.53
N THR A 198 21.90 -8.34 1.32
CA THR A 198 22.03 -9.33 2.41
C THR A 198 23.35 -10.09 2.36
N PRO A 199 24.02 -10.31 3.50
CA PRO A 199 25.31 -11.03 3.54
C PRO A 199 25.23 -12.47 3.01
N VAL A 200 24.07 -13.11 3.02
CA VAL A 200 23.91 -14.49 2.51
C VAL A 200 24.23 -14.61 1.01
N THR A 201 23.99 -13.53 0.24
CA THR A 201 24.41 -13.44 -1.16
C THR A 201 25.94 -13.50 -1.27
N TYR A 202 26.65 -13.18 -0.23
CA TYR A 202 28.08 -13.02 -0.13
C TYR A 202 28.82 -14.36 0.00
N SER A 203 28.47 -15.19 0.97
CA SER A 203 29.18 -16.45 1.21
C SER A 203 29.14 -17.39 0.02
N GLN A 204 28.07 -17.34 -0.79
CA GLN A 204 27.96 -18.14 -2.01
C GLN A 204 28.85 -17.63 -3.14
N LYS A 205 29.03 -16.29 -3.29
CA LYS A 205 29.91 -15.73 -4.32
C LYS A 205 31.40 -15.87 -3.97
N GLU A 206 31.77 -15.76 -2.70
CA GLU A 206 33.14 -15.95 -2.24
C GLU A 206 33.63 -17.39 -2.48
N ILE A 207 32.73 -18.38 -2.38
CA ILE A 207 33.05 -19.78 -2.76
C ILE A 207 33.24 -19.91 -4.27
N MET A 208 32.57 -19.11 -5.08
CA MET A 208 32.63 -19.19 -6.55
C MET A 208 33.77 -18.38 -7.18
N GLN A 209 34.25 -17.32 -6.52
CA GLN A 209 35.32 -16.44 -7.03
C GLN A 209 36.22 -15.92 -5.88
N PRO A 210 37.12 -16.75 -5.34
CA PRO A 210 38.03 -16.34 -4.28
C PRO A 210 38.97 -15.21 -4.73
N GLY A 211 39.07 -14.13 -3.93
CA GLY A 211 40.08 -13.09 -4.10
C GLY A 211 39.66 -11.82 -4.84
N LEU A 212 38.40 -11.70 -5.27
CA LEU A 212 37.85 -10.42 -5.73
C LEU A 212 37.12 -9.72 -4.57
N PRO A 213 37.24 -8.39 -4.39
CA PRO A 213 36.42 -7.61 -3.47
C PRO A 213 34.98 -7.49 -4.02
N TRP A 214 34.28 -8.61 -3.95
CA TRP A 214 32.94 -8.82 -4.51
C TRP A 214 31.89 -7.84 -3.92
N TRP A 215 32.04 -7.41 -2.66
CA TRP A 215 31.16 -6.38 -2.05
C TRP A 215 31.20 -5.04 -2.81
N ASP A 216 32.36 -4.63 -3.32
CA ASP A 216 32.45 -3.41 -4.10
C ASP A 216 31.66 -3.53 -5.40
N THR A 217 31.70 -4.69 -6.04
CA THR A 217 30.95 -4.97 -7.27
C THR A 217 29.45 -5.00 -7.00
N ASP A 218 29.00 -5.60 -5.90
CA ASP A 218 27.58 -5.68 -5.57
C ASP A 218 27.04 -4.32 -5.14
N ILE A 219 27.78 -3.54 -4.37
CA ILE A 219 27.41 -2.16 -4.02
C ILE A 219 27.39 -1.28 -5.28
N ALA A 220 28.39 -1.40 -6.16
CA ALA A 220 28.41 -0.66 -7.42
C ALA A 220 27.20 -1.02 -8.31
N THR A 221 26.87 -2.30 -8.41
CA THR A 221 25.70 -2.79 -9.15
C THR A 221 24.38 -2.27 -8.56
N ALA A 222 24.24 -2.31 -7.24
CA ALA A 222 23.08 -1.80 -6.54
C ALA A 222 22.94 -0.27 -6.71
N ASN A 223 24.05 0.47 -6.66
CA ASN A 223 24.03 1.90 -6.91
C ASN A 223 23.65 2.22 -8.36
N ALA A 224 24.22 1.52 -9.36
CA ALA A 224 23.86 1.69 -10.76
C ALA A 224 22.38 1.37 -11.03
N TYR A 225 21.82 0.37 -10.33
CA TYR A 225 20.41 0.08 -10.35
C TYR A 225 19.57 1.23 -9.81
N LEU A 226 19.91 1.72 -8.62
CA LEU A 226 19.20 2.86 -8.01
C LEU A 226 19.34 4.13 -8.83
N ASP A 227 20.49 4.33 -9.54
CA ASP A 227 20.68 5.47 -10.45
C ASP A 227 19.68 5.48 -11.59
N ARG A 228 19.38 4.32 -12.20
CA ARG A 228 18.36 4.22 -13.23
C ARG A 228 16.97 4.55 -12.71
N CYS A 229 16.60 4.02 -11.54
CA CYS A 229 15.33 4.32 -10.91
C CYS A 229 15.21 5.80 -10.50
N ALA A 230 16.31 6.39 -10.00
CA ALA A 230 16.38 7.79 -9.63
C ALA A 230 16.25 8.71 -10.86
N SER A 231 16.88 8.36 -11.98
CA SER A 231 16.77 9.13 -13.23
C SER A 231 15.31 9.22 -13.70
N TYR A 232 14.58 8.11 -13.69
CA TYR A 232 13.15 8.10 -14.02
C TYR A 232 12.35 9.10 -13.17
N LEU A 233 12.53 9.09 -11.85
CA LEU A 233 11.81 10.01 -10.95
C LEU A 233 12.31 11.47 -11.06
N THR A 234 13.59 11.68 -11.38
CA THR A 234 14.15 13.01 -11.58
C THR A 234 13.64 13.64 -12.89
N GLU A 235 13.44 12.85 -13.93
CA GLU A 235 12.79 13.28 -15.18
C GLU A 235 11.35 13.73 -14.95
N GLU A 236 10.66 13.15 -13.97
CA GLU A 236 9.34 13.61 -13.49
C GLU A 236 9.42 14.86 -12.59
N GLY A 237 10.59 15.46 -12.42
CA GLY A 237 10.80 16.69 -11.65
C GLY A 237 10.91 16.50 -10.14
N LEU A 238 11.14 15.29 -9.65
CA LEU A 238 11.22 15.00 -8.22
C LEU A 238 12.65 15.14 -7.67
N THR A 239 12.75 15.52 -6.40
CA THR A 239 13.98 15.44 -5.64
C THR A 239 14.19 14.01 -5.15
N VAL A 240 15.26 13.36 -5.59
CA VAL A 240 15.55 11.95 -5.30
C VAL A 240 16.86 11.79 -4.58
N SER A 241 16.87 11.04 -3.50
CA SER A 241 18.08 10.54 -2.82
C SER A 241 18.11 9.02 -2.90
N LYS A 242 19.29 8.43 -2.73
CA LYS A 242 19.47 6.96 -2.78
C LYS A 242 20.37 6.48 -1.67
N GLU A 243 20.16 5.25 -1.22
CA GLU A 243 20.98 4.61 -0.20
C GLU A 243 21.02 3.09 -0.45
N VAL A 244 22.22 2.51 -0.33
CA VAL A 244 22.45 1.06 -0.30
C VAL A 244 22.88 0.69 1.11
N VAL A 245 22.18 -0.27 1.73
CA VAL A 245 22.44 -0.72 3.11
C VAL A 245 22.75 -2.21 3.12
N LEU A 246 23.69 -2.60 3.95
CA LEU A 246 24.03 -3.99 4.24
C LEU A 246 23.29 -4.43 5.51
N SER A 247 22.48 -5.48 5.44
CA SER A 247 21.77 -6.00 6.61
C SER A 247 21.35 -7.46 6.43
N ASP A 248 21.40 -8.24 7.51
CA ASP A 248 20.89 -9.61 7.56
C ASP A 248 19.35 -9.67 7.54
N ASN A 249 18.68 -8.57 7.93
CA ASN A 249 17.23 -8.47 7.96
C ASN A 249 16.76 -7.27 7.13
N ILE A 250 16.18 -7.55 5.98
CA ILE A 250 15.71 -6.54 5.02
C ILE A 250 14.63 -5.66 5.62
N ALA A 251 13.62 -6.25 6.27
CA ALA A 251 12.50 -5.50 6.81
C ALA A 251 12.95 -4.56 7.95
N THR A 252 13.81 -5.05 8.85
CA THR A 252 14.39 -4.22 9.92
C THR A 252 15.18 -3.05 9.35
N ALA A 253 16.04 -3.28 8.34
CA ALA A 253 16.82 -2.22 7.71
C ALA A 253 15.93 -1.13 7.07
N ILE A 254 14.81 -1.52 6.46
CA ILE A 254 13.85 -0.58 5.88
C ILE A 254 13.16 0.25 6.98
N LEU A 255 12.72 -0.41 8.06
CA LEU A 255 12.08 0.27 9.19
C LEU A 255 13.04 1.23 9.92
N ASP A 256 14.28 0.83 10.12
CA ASP A 256 15.33 1.66 10.72
C ASP A 256 15.66 2.86 9.83
N CYS A 257 15.76 2.66 8.51
CA CYS A 257 15.93 3.74 7.56
C CYS A 257 14.76 4.73 7.65
N SER A 258 13.52 4.24 7.64
CA SER A 258 12.32 5.06 7.79
C SER A 258 12.33 5.89 9.09
N ALA A 259 12.73 5.28 10.20
CA ALA A 259 12.80 5.96 11.50
C ALA A 259 13.92 7.02 11.53
N ARG A 260 15.09 6.71 10.95
CA ARG A 260 16.26 7.59 10.92
C ARG A 260 16.03 8.82 10.03
N THR A 261 15.34 8.67 8.92
CA THR A 261 15.08 9.76 7.97
C THR A 261 13.78 10.52 8.27
N GLY A 262 12.96 10.02 9.17
CA GLY A 262 11.65 10.59 9.45
C GLY A 262 10.69 10.44 8.27
N ALA A 263 10.82 9.37 7.48
CA ALA A 263 9.98 9.14 6.33
C ALA A 263 8.48 9.16 6.72
N TYR A 264 7.71 9.94 5.99
CA TYR A 264 6.26 10.01 6.17
C TYR A 264 5.56 8.74 5.68
N LEU A 265 6.06 8.18 4.58
CA LEU A 265 5.45 7.08 3.86
C LEU A 265 6.50 6.09 3.41
N ILE A 266 6.23 4.81 3.58
CA ILE A 266 6.97 3.73 2.90
C ILE A 266 6.11 3.24 1.74
N ALA A 267 6.62 3.33 0.52
CA ALA A 267 5.93 2.83 -0.67
C ALA A 267 6.54 1.50 -1.11
N ILE A 268 5.74 0.43 -1.09
CA ILE A 268 6.19 -0.93 -1.38
C ILE A 268 5.30 -1.64 -2.38
N ALA A 269 5.92 -2.44 -3.27
CA ALA A 269 5.22 -3.45 -4.03
C ALA A 269 5.11 -4.75 -3.21
N THR A 270 3.98 -5.44 -3.32
CA THR A 270 3.73 -6.67 -2.53
C THR A 270 4.48 -7.90 -3.02
N ARG A 271 5.16 -7.81 -4.17
CA ARG A 271 5.93 -8.89 -4.79
C ARG A 271 7.30 -8.39 -5.22
N GLY A 272 8.31 -9.20 -5.00
CA GLY A 272 9.66 -9.07 -5.52
C GLY A 272 10.12 -10.39 -6.12
N ASN A 273 11.43 -10.60 -6.24
CA ASN A 273 12.04 -11.77 -6.89
C ASN A 273 11.73 -13.13 -6.25
N GLY A 274 11.14 -13.21 -5.04
CA GLY A 274 11.07 -14.44 -4.22
C GLY A 274 9.82 -15.30 -4.34
N GLY A 275 8.81 -14.96 -5.15
CA GLY A 275 7.48 -15.57 -5.04
C GLY A 275 7.05 -16.51 -6.17
N MET A 276 7.01 -17.84 -5.92
CA MET A 276 6.55 -18.87 -6.87
C MET A 276 5.02 -19.07 -6.92
N SER A 277 4.19 -18.46 -6.09
CA SER A 277 2.74 -18.69 -6.08
C SER A 277 1.89 -17.46 -6.28
N ARG A 278 0.72 -17.63 -6.92
CA ARG A 278 -0.20 -16.59 -7.40
C ARG A 278 -0.85 -15.72 -6.30
N LEU A 279 -0.62 -16.03 -5.00
CA LEU A 279 -1.34 -15.46 -3.86
C LEU A 279 -0.42 -15.02 -2.71
N LEU A 280 0.92 -15.06 -2.88
CA LEU A 280 1.82 -14.75 -1.77
C LEU A 280 2.21 -13.27 -1.76
N PHE A 281 1.81 -12.62 -0.71
CA PHE A 281 2.37 -11.38 -0.20
C PHE A 281 3.84 -11.65 0.15
N GLY A 282 4.79 -10.86 -0.37
CA GLY A 282 6.20 -11.09 -0.08
C GLY A 282 6.50 -11.00 1.42
N SER A 283 7.41 -11.83 1.93
CA SER A 283 7.74 -11.87 3.37
C SER A 283 8.16 -10.50 3.92
N VAL A 284 8.98 -9.76 3.19
CA VAL A 284 9.42 -8.41 3.57
C VAL A 284 8.23 -7.43 3.57
N ALA A 285 7.39 -7.45 2.54
CA ALA A 285 6.22 -6.60 2.48
C ALA A 285 5.22 -6.94 3.60
N ASP A 286 5.01 -8.22 3.93
CA ASP A 286 4.15 -8.66 5.03
C ASP A 286 4.68 -8.17 6.38
N GLU A 287 5.99 -8.31 6.61
CA GLU A 287 6.63 -7.87 7.84
C GLU A 287 6.56 -6.34 8.02
N ILE A 288 6.86 -5.56 6.97
CA ILE A 288 6.75 -4.10 6.99
C ILE A 288 5.30 -3.68 7.23
N THR A 289 4.34 -4.29 6.53
CA THR A 289 2.93 -3.93 6.64
C THR A 289 2.40 -4.14 8.06
N ARG A 290 2.85 -5.18 8.74
CA ARG A 290 2.47 -5.47 10.14
C ARG A 290 3.19 -4.60 11.14
N ASN A 291 4.48 -4.36 10.95
CA ASN A 291 5.35 -3.80 12.00
C ASN A 291 5.68 -2.32 11.82
N SER A 292 5.46 -1.74 10.64
CA SER A 292 5.76 -0.32 10.40
C SER A 292 4.91 0.60 11.28
N PRO A 293 5.52 1.55 12.00
CA PRO A 293 4.79 2.66 12.61
C PRO A 293 4.43 3.76 11.59
N THR A 294 5.12 3.78 10.46
CA THR A 294 4.96 4.73 9.35
C THR A 294 3.83 4.30 8.44
N SER A 295 3.09 5.26 7.86
CA SER A 295 2.06 4.98 6.84
C SER A 295 2.64 4.26 5.63
N LEU A 296 1.82 3.48 4.93
CA LEU A 296 2.27 2.62 3.84
C LEU A 296 1.46 2.88 2.58
N LEU A 297 2.12 3.07 1.45
CA LEU A 297 1.52 2.88 0.13
C LEU A 297 1.85 1.47 -0.33
N VAL A 298 0.84 0.63 -0.42
CA VAL A 298 0.99 -0.77 -0.82
C VAL A 298 0.40 -0.95 -2.20
N PHE A 299 1.21 -1.42 -3.13
CA PHE A 299 0.82 -1.67 -4.51
C PHE A 299 0.99 -3.15 -4.87
N HIS A 300 -0.02 -3.72 -5.52
CA HIS A 300 0.04 -5.08 -6.02
C HIS A 300 0.36 -5.09 -7.52
N PRO A 301 1.61 -5.39 -7.90
CA PRO A 301 2.03 -5.28 -9.29
C PRO A 301 1.28 -6.26 -10.18
N LYS A 302 0.93 -5.82 -11.39
CA LYS A 302 0.40 -6.69 -12.43
C LYS A 302 1.53 -7.53 -13.00
N ARG A 303 1.28 -8.82 -13.24
CA ARG A 303 2.23 -9.65 -13.98
C ARG A 303 2.43 -9.06 -15.37
N VAL A 304 3.64 -8.67 -15.69
CA VAL A 304 4.06 -8.54 -17.07
C VAL A 304 4.17 -9.96 -17.61
N ALA A 305 3.39 -10.29 -18.64
CA ALA A 305 3.62 -11.53 -19.40
C ALA A 305 5.03 -11.39 -19.98
N VAL A 306 5.99 -12.12 -19.44
CA VAL A 306 7.29 -12.30 -20.10
C VAL A 306 6.95 -13.10 -21.35
N THR A 307 6.94 -12.45 -22.51
CA THR A 307 7.05 -13.15 -23.77
C THR A 307 8.42 -13.80 -23.74
N ASP A 308 8.43 -15.13 -23.62
CA ASP A 308 9.60 -15.96 -23.84
C ASP A 308 10.05 -15.78 -25.31
N GLU A 309 10.77 -14.71 -25.59
CA GLU A 309 11.63 -14.69 -26.75
C GLU A 309 12.84 -15.55 -26.41
N THR A 310 12.69 -16.83 -26.69
CA THR A 310 13.78 -17.80 -26.76
C THR A 310 14.85 -17.19 -27.67
N PRO A 311 16.10 -16.99 -27.20
CA PRO A 311 17.14 -16.54 -28.08
C PRO A 311 17.32 -17.60 -29.17
N VAL A 312 17.06 -17.23 -30.41
CA VAL A 312 17.35 -18.05 -31.57
C VAL A 312 18.83 -18.40 -31.52
N ARG A 313 19.13 -19.66 -31.17
CA ARG A 313 20.45 -20.23 -31.34
C ARG A 313 20.77 -20.21 -32.83
N SER A 314 21.64 -19.32 -33.26
CA SER A 314 22.27 -19.41 -34.56
C SER A 314 23.10 -20.70 -34.56
N GLU A 315 22.61 -21.70 -35.27
CA GLU A 315 23.44 -22.87 -35.64
C GLU A 315 24.59 -22.39 -36.53
N ALA A 316 25.77 -22.29 -35.91
CA ALA A 316 27.00 -22.15 -36.66
C ALA A 316 27.26 -23.48 -37.36
N GLN A 317 27.04 -23.51 -38.69
CA GLN A 317 27.50 -24.61 -39.55
C GLN A 317 29.00 -24.69 -39.48
N VAL A 318 29.51 -25.82 -38.98
CA VAL A 318 30.90 -26.23 -39.09
C VAL A 318 31.11 -26.79 -40.50
N PRO A 319 32.01 -26.24 -41.34
CA PRO A 319 32.32 -26.85 -42.63
C PRO A 319 33.17 -28.11 -42.41
N VAL A 320 32.67 -29.24 -42.87
CA VAL A 320 33.45 -30.47 -43.03
C VAL A 320 34.38 -30.28 -44.21
N GLY A 321 35.68 -30.20 -43.95
CA GLY A 321 36.73 -30.21 -44.96
C GLY A 321 37.19 -31.65 -45.27
N THR A 322 37.22 -31.95 -46.53
CA THR A 322 37.77 -33.18 -47.14
C THR A 322 39.25 -33.37 -46.92
#